data_56fb6182b990d13866500800b80384b7
#
_entry.id   56fb6182b990d13866500800b80384b7
#
_cell.length_a   1.000
_cell.length_b   1.000
_cell.length_c   1.000
_cell.angle_alpha   90.00
_cell.angle_beta   90.00
_cell.angle_gamma   90.00
#
_symmetry.space_group_name_H-M   'P 1'
#
loop_
_entity.id
_entity.type
_entity.pdbx_description
1 polymer ?
#
loop_
_entity_poly.entity_id
_entity_poly.type
_entity_poly.pdbx_seq_one_letter_code
_entity_poly.pdbx_strand_id
1 'polypeptide(L)'
;MNRIIALVVVVVLLLFAASSTVFVVDQRHMAVLSGRGDAAPELLGPGLHAKLPPPLQNLLLVDSRIQTLDTPDEDRYVTSDKTDLLVDPVIKFRVTDPLKLFAQTKGDDQSLPDRLALLSRSALGDAFAKVTLADALGKQQALADEARDAMSAAAASLGVEVIDIQLARVDFPAAMADSVYKRMSAAREQAASVERAKGVAEADQIKADAATQQQALLADAYMQAQTIKGEGDGKAASIAADAYGRDPQFYQFYQSMLAYRNTFKPNDVIVVDSSSEFFRFMRSPNGDASPDAVAAPRKH
;
A
#
# COMPACT_ATOMS: atom_id res chain seq x y z
N MET A 1 -19.89 -48.13 -80.97
CA MET A 1 -18.90 -47.40 -80.11
C MET A 1 -19.54 -46.42 -79.17
N ASN A 2 -20.40 -45.55 -79.60
CA ASN A 2 -21.02 -44.49 -78.75
C ASN A 2 -21.80 -45.00 -77.52
N ARG A 3 -22.47 -46.18 -77.62
CA ARG A 3 -23.23 -46.75 -76.49
C ARG A 3 -22.33 -47.29 -75.37
N ILE A 4 -21.18 -47.86 -75.75
CA ILE A 4 -20.17 -48.34 -74.79
C ILE A 4 -19.49 -47.17 -74.09
N ILE A 5 -19.14 -46.10 -74.77
CA ILE A 5 -18.63 -44.86 -74.25
C ILE A 5 -19.57 -44.21 -73.25
N ALA A 6 -20.89 -44.13 -73.69
CA ALA A 6 -21.92 -43.57 -72.79
C ALA A 6 -22.06 -44.41 -71.50
N LEU A 7 -22.05 -45.75 -71.62
CA LEU A 7 -22.12 -46.61 -70.43
C LEU A 7 -20.93 -46.47 -69.53
N VAL A 8 -19.71 -46.36 -70.08
CA VAL A 8 -18.51 -46.11 -69.30
C VAL A 8 -18.56 -44.74 -68.54
N VAL A 9 -19.03 -43.69 -69.26
CA VAL A 9 -19.21 -42.37 -68.63
C VAL A 9 -20.24 -42.40 -67.51
N VAL A 10 -21.35 -43.10 -67.66
CA VAL A 10 -22.36 -43.25 -66.58
C VAL A 10 -21.81 -44.02 -65.41
N VAL A 11 -21.02 -45.11 -65.65
CA VAL A 11 -20.39 -45.86 -64.55
C VAL A 11 -19.34 -45.04 -63.83
N VAL A 12 -18.55 -44.23 -64.51
CA VAL A 12 -17.57 -43.31 -63.91
C VAL A 12 -18.29 -42.21 -63.10
N LEU A 13 -19.37 -41.65 -63.58
CA LEU A 13 -20.20 -40.70 -62.86
C LEU A 13 -20.84 -41.30 -61.61
N LEU A 14 -21.32 -42.54 -61.68
CA LEU A 14 -21.88 -43.25 -60.51
C LEU A 14 -20.78 -43.58 -59.50
N LEU A 15 -19.60 -44.02 -59.93
CA LEU A 15 -18.47 -44.24 -59.01
C LEU A 15 -17.98 -42.93 -58.36
N PHE A 16 -17.96 -41.83 -59.10
CA PHE A 16 -17.63 -40.53 -58.58
C PHE A 16 -18.66 -40.03 -57.56
N ALA A 17 -19.95 -40.21 -57.87
CA ALA A 17 -21.03 -39.89 -56.96
C ALA A 17 -20.95 -40.76 -55.68
N ALA A 18 -20.71 -42.06 -55.82
CA ALA A 18 -20.56 -42.99 -54.69
C ALA A 18 -19.32 -42.64 -53.83
N SER A 19 -18.21 -42.29 -54.46
CA SER A 19 -16.98 -41.83 -53.70
C SER A 19 -17.20 -40.53 -52.94
N SER A 20 -18.02 -39.60 -53.44
CA SER A 20 -18.38 -38.35 -52.80
C SER A 20 -19.40 -38.49 -51.67
N THR A 21 -20.02 -39.67 -51.53
CA THR A 21 -21.13 -39.90 -50.59
C THR A 21 -20.64 -40.33 -49.22
N VAL A 22 -19.47 -40.99 -49.11
CA VAL A 22 -18.95 -41.56 -47.89
C VAL A 22 -17.91 -40.61 -47.30
N PHE A 23 -18.02 -40.30 -46.03
CA PHE A 23 -17.03 -39.54 -45.28
C PHE A 23 -16.82 -40.09 -43.88
N VAL A 24 -15.68 -39.79 -43.26
CA VAL A 24 -15.32 -40.22 -41.92
C VAL A 24 -15.22 -39.00 -41.03
N VAL A 25 -15.87 -39.03 -39.88
CA VAL A 25 -15.76 -38.00 -38.82
C VAL A 25 -14.77 -38.53 -37.78
N ASP A 26 -13.70 -37.79 -37.60
CA ASP A 26 -12.71 -38.07 -36.58
C ASP A 26 -13.29 -37.79 -35.17
N GLN A 27 -12.75 -38.46 -34.11
CA GLN A 27 -13.16 -38.26 -32.70
C GLN A 27 -12.96 -36.81 -32.20
N ARG A 28 -12.15 -36.01 -32.89
CA ARG A 28 -11.87 -34.63 -32.55
C ARG A 28 -12.89 -33.64 -33.14
N HIS A 29 -13.73 -34.12 -34.06
CA HIS A 29 -14.67 -33.29 -34.77
C HIS A 29 -16.11 -33.79 -34.54
N MET A 30 -17.02 -32.87 -34.55
CA MET A 30 -18.45 -33.14 -34.70
C MET A 30 -18.89 -32.64 -36.05
N ALA A 31 -19.77 -33.38 -36.68
CA ALA A 31 -20.27 -33.02 -38.00
C ALA A 31 -21.73 -32.59 -37.92
N VAL A 32 -22.05 -31.45 -38.50
CA VAL A 32 -23.43 -31.01 -38.73
C VAL A 32 -23.76 -31.15 -40.18
N LEU A 33 -24.75 -32.02 -40.46
CA LEU A 33 -25.26 -32.24 -41.80
C LEU A 33 -26.50 -31.37 -42.05
N SER A 34 -26.41 -30.46 -42.96
CA SER A 34 -27.53 -29.60 -43.36
C SER A 34 -28.01 -29.96 -44.76
N GLY A 35 -29.31 -30.26 -44.88
CA GLY A 35 -29.95 -30.52 -46.16
C GLY A 35 -30.42 -29.22 -46.85
N ARG A 36 -30.65 -29.29 -48.15
CA ARG A 36 -31.27 -28.19 -48.95
C ARG A 36 -32.77 -28.17 -48.65
N GLY A 37 -33.27 -27.07 -48.11
CA GLY A 37 -34.67 -26.87 -47.77
C GLY A 37 -34.94 -26.96 -46.27
N ASP A 38 -36.16 -27.36 -45.88
CA ASP A 38 -36.63 -27.40 -44.47
C ASP A 38 -36.13 -28.60 -43.63
N ALA A 39 -35.13 -29.34 -44.12
CA ALA A 39 -34.58 -30.46 -43.37
C ALA A 39 -33.80 -29.93 -42.14
N ALA A 40 -34.21 -30.35 -40.95
CA ALA A 40 -33.50 -29.99 -39.71
C ALA A 40 -32.05 -30.46 -39.76
N PRO A 41 -31.10 -29.65 -39.29
CA PRO A 41 -29.71 -30.06 -39.26
C PRO A 41 -29.52 -31.23 -38.28
N GLU A 42 -28.78 -32.24 -38.72
CA GLU A 42 -28.51 -33.46 -37.96
C GLU A 42 -27.07 -33.46 -37.44
N LEU A 43 -26.90 -33.78 -36.15
CA LEU A 43 -25.58 -33.93 -35.52
C LEU A 43 -25.08 -35.37 -35.72
N LEU A 44 -23.94 -35.51 -36.36
CA LEU A 44 -23.27 -36.78 -36.53
C LEU A 44 -22.04 -36.88 -35.64
N GLY A 45 -21.99 -37.96 -34.86
CA GLY A 45 -20.82 -38.29 -34.02
C GLY A 45 -19.64 -38.87 -34.82
N PRO A 46 -18.56 -39.21 -34.15
CA PRO A 46 -17.41 -39.87 -34.75
C PRO A 46 -17.79 -41.20 -35.40
N GLY A 47 -17.32 -41.45 -36.59
CA GLY A 47 -17.57 -42.66 -37.32
C GLY A 47 -17.65 -42.49 -38.84
N LEU A 48 -18.09 -43.57 -39.52
CA LEU A 48 -18.30 -43.60 -40.94
C LEU A 48 -19.77 -43.22 -41.23
N HIS A 49 -19.95 -42.18 -42.06
CA HIS A 49 -21.28 -41.63 -42.41
C HIS A 49 -21.40 -41.50 -43.89
N ALA A 50 -22.65 -41.48 -44.34
CA ALA A 50 -22.99 -41.22 -45.74
C ALA A 50 -23.74 -39.88 -45.87
N LYS A 51 -23.38 -39.08 -46.85
CA LYS A 51 -24.07 -37.83 -47.21
C LYS A 51 -24.46 -37.82 -48.70
N LEU A 52 -25.44 -37.05 -49.01
CA LEU A 52 -25.76 -36.78 -50.44
C LEU A 52 -24.73 -35.81 -51.02
N PRO A 53 -24.38 -35.98 -52.31
CA PRO A 53 -23.40 -35.11 -52.94
C PRO A 53 -23.86 -33.65 -52.96
N PRO A 54 -22.92 -32.69 -52.86
CA PRO A 54 -23.25 -31.29 -53.01
C PRO A 54 -23.93 -31.00 -54.36
N PRO A 55 -24.94 -30.17 -54.45
CA PRO A 55 -25.42 -29.16 -53.52
C PRO A 55 -26.60 -29.60 -52.61
N LEU A 56 -26.91 -30.90 -52.55
CA LEU A 56 -28.08 -31.41 -51.81
C LEU A 56 -27.88 -31.40 -50.31
N GLN A 57 -26.70 -31.74 -49.84
CA GLN A 57 -26.33 -31.68 -48.42
C GLN A 57 -24.96 -31.02 -48.26
N ASN A 58 -24.85 -30.12 -47.28
CA ASN A 58 -23.61 -29.50 -46.85
C ASN A 58 -23.18 -30.07 -45.51
N LEU A 59 -21.88 -30.31 -45.37
CA LEU A 59 -21.26 -30.81 -44.17
C LEU A 59 -20.43 -29.70 -43.54
N LEU A 60 -20.73 -29.36 -42.28
CA LEU A 60 -19.93 -28.50 -41.45
C LEU A 60 -19.18 -29.39 -40.44
N LEU A 61 -17.86 -29.39 -40.44
CA LEU A 61 -17.02 -30.05 -39.45
C LEU A 61 -16.60 -29.03 -38.42
N VAL A 62 -16.95 -29.26 -37.15
CA VAL A 62 -16.64 -28.41 -36.03
C VAL A 62 -15.63 -29.11 -35.12
N ASP A 63 -14.52 -28.49 -34.82
CA ASP A 63 -13.53 -29.03 -33.89
C ASP A 63 -14.06 -28.91 -32.44
N SER A 64 -14.10 -30.03 -31.71
CA SER A 64 -14.58 -30.14 -30.34
C SER A 64 -13.48 -29.92 -29.29
N ARG A 65 -12.25 -29.69 -29.71
CA ARG A 65 -11.14 -29.39 -28.81
C ARG A 65 -11.22 -27.97 -28.30
N ILE A 66 -10.41 -27.69 -27.28
CA ILE A 66 -10.19 -26.34 -26.81
C ILE A 66 -9.45 -25.56 -27.90
N GLN A 67 -10.07 -24.50 -28.36
CA GLN A 67 -9.54 -23.57 -29.33
C GLN A 67 -9.12 -22.29 -28.61
N THR A 68 -8.16 -21.60 -29.20
CA THR A 68 -7.70 -20.30 -28.70
C THR A 68 -8.02 -19.25 -29.74
N LEU A 69 -8.73 -18.24 -29.31
CA LEU A 69 -8.93 -17.02 -30.09
C LEU A 69 -8.00 -15.97 -29.53
N ASP A 70 -7.06 -15.58 -30.37
CA ASP A 70 -6.17 -14.45 -30.14
C ASP A 70 -6.70 -13.27 -30.96
N THR A 71 -6.92 -12.16 -30.29
CA THR A 71 -7.38 -10.93 -30.94
C THR A 71 -6.16 -10.01 -31.09
N PRO A 72 -5.48 -10.03 -32.25
CA PRO A 72 -4.25 -9.27 -32.44
C PRO A 72 -4.45 -7.76 -32.45
N ASP A 73 -5.69 -7.30 -32.54
CA ASP A 73 -6.02 -5.88 -32.44
C ASP A 73 -6.04 -5.47 -30.96
N GLU A 74 -5.15 -4.55 -30.60
CA GLU A 74 -5.12 -3.95 -29.25
C GLU A 74 -6.45 -3.23 -28.99
N ASP A 75 -7.33 -3.91 -28.26
CA ASP A 75 -8.61 -3.33 -27.87
C ASP A 75 -8.42 -2.27 -26.81
N ARG A 76 -9.10 -1.13 -27.01
CA ARG A 76 -9.05 -0.01 -26.06
C ARG A 76 -10.18 -0.11 -25.05
N TYR A 77 -9.80 -0.12 -23.77
CA TYR A 77 -10.72 -0.13 -22.63
C TYR A 77 -10.52 1.09 -21.78
N VAL A 78 -11.61 1.62 -21.21
CA VAL A 78 -11.58 2.81 -20.36
C VAL A 78 -11.86 2.40 -18.92
N THR A 79 -10.96 2.75 -18.01
CA THR A 79 -11.13 2.52 -16.56
C THR A 79 -12.06 3.56 -15.92
N SER A 80 -12.49 3.33 -14.65
CA SER A 80 -13.27 4.29 -13.87
C SER A 80 -12.55 5.65 -13.73
N ASP A 81 -11.20 5.65 -13.74
CA ASP A 81 -10.37 6.85 -13.69
C ASP A 81 -10.25 7.57 -15.04
N LYS A 82 -11.03 7.16 -16.06
CA LYS A 82 -11.01 7.69 -17.43
C LYS A 82 -9.62 7.58 -18.08
N THR A 83 -8.89 6.52 -17.74
CA THR A 83 -7.62 6.20 -18.37
C THR A 83 -7.82 5.11 -19.39
N ASP A 84 -7.32 5.33 -20.60
CA ASP A 84 -7.37 4.34 -21.67
C ASP A 84 -6.28 3.29 -21.46
N LEU A 85 -6.66 2.03 -21.60
CA LEU A 85 -5.76 0.87 -21.60
C LEU A 85 -5.88 0.14 -22.94
N LEU A 86 -4.78 -0.37 -23.44
CA LEU A 86 -4.70 -1.30 -24.55
C LEU A 86 -4.54 -2.70 -23.97
N VAL A 87 -5.48 -3.58 -24.30
CA VAL A 87 -5.51 -4.93 -23.74
C VAL A 87 -5.67 -5.94 -24.86
N ASP A 88 -4.85 -6.98 -24.82
CA ASP A 88 -4.92 -8.12 -25.75
C ASP A 88 -5.53 -9.33 -25.02
N PRO A 89 -6.83 -9.60 -25.19
CA PRO A 89 -7.45 -10.76 -24.58
C PRO A 89 -7.20 -12.02 -25.43
N VAL A 90 -6.82 -13.10 -24.76
CA VAL A 90 -6.73 -14.45 -25.31
C VAL A 90 -7.85 -15.30 -24.72
N ILE A 91 -8.76 -15.75 -25.58
CA ILE A 91 -9.96 -16.49 -25.18
C ILE A 91 -9.78 -17.96 -25.50
N LYS A 92 -9.91 -18.82 -24.50
CA LYS A 92 -9.96 -20.28 -24.68
C LYS A 92 -11.38 -20.73 -24.60
N PHE A 93 -11.84 -21.35 -25.66
CA PHE A 93 -13.22 -21.80 -25.79
C PHE A 93 -13.30 -23.21 -26.38
N ARG A 94 -14.44 -23.83 -26.21
CA ARG A 94 -14.78 -25.13 -26.79
C ARG A 94 -16.21 -25.11 -27.31
N VAL A 95 -16.42 -25.70 -28.48
CA VAL A 95 -17.76 -25.87 -28.99
C VAL A 95 -18.40 -27.10 -28.34
N THR A 96 -19.49 -26.89 -27.61
CA THR A 96 -20.25 -27.94 -26.91
C THR A 96 -21.49 -28.36 -27.68
N ASP A 97 -22.17 -27.41 -28.35
CA ASP A 97 -23.41 -27.67 -29.09
C ASP A 97 -23.27 -27.13 -30.52
N PRO A 98 -22.80 -27.95 -31.49
CA PRO A 98 -22.65 -27.54 -32.86
C PRO A 98 -23.98 -27.23 -33.58
N LEU A 99 -25.13 -27.74 -33.10
CA LEU A 99 -26.43 -27.43 -33.69
C LEU A 99 -26.82 -25.97 -33.41
N LYS A 100 -26.63 -25.50 -32.19
CA LYS A 100 -26.86 -24.09 -31.84
C LYS A 100 -25.91 -23.19 -32.60
N LEU A 101 -24.64 -23.57 -32.71
CA LEU A 101 -23.66 -22.85 -33.49
C LEU A 101 -24.13 -22.71 -34.96
N PHE A 102 -24.52 -23.82 -35.60
CA PHE A 102 -25.01 -23.82 -36.97
C PHE A 102 -26.25 -22.93 -37.14
N ALA A 103 -27.21 -22.99 -36.20
CA ALA A 103 -28.41 -22.17 -36.24
C ALA A 103 -28.10 -20.67 -36.22
N GLN A 104 -27.07 -20.26 -35.53
CA GLN A 104 -26.65 -18.87 -35.36
C GLN A 104 -25.71 -18.37 -36.47
N THR A 105 -24.80 -19.24 -36.95
CA THR A 105 -23.78 -18.89 -37.97
C THR A 105 -24.19 -19.26 -39.38
N LYS A 106 -25.23 -20.08 -39.55
CA LYS A 106 -25.69 -20.65 -40.85
C LYS A 106 -24.58 -21.36 -41.62
N GLY A 107 -23.60 -21.90 -40.91
CA GLY A 107 -22.45 -22.62 -41.48
C GLY A 107 -21.26 -21.74 -41.88
N ASP A 108 -21.22 -20.49 -41.44
CA ASP A 108 -20.08 -19.61 -41.65
C ASP A 108 -19.12 -19.73 -40.45
N ASP A 109 -17.99 -20.41 -40.66
CA ASP A 109 -16.97 -20.64 -39.64
C ASP A 109 -16.26 -19.37 -39.19
N GLN A 110 -16.20 -18.33 -40.00
CA GLN A 110 -15.53 -17.08 -39.68
C GLN A 110 -16.37 -16.17 -38.79
N SER A 111 -17.66 -16.37 -38.72
CA SER A 111 -18.55 -15.56 -37.90
C SER A 111 -18.46 -15.86 -36.40
N LEU A 112 -17.97 -17.03 -35.98
CA LEU A 112 -17.83 -17.41 -34.56
C LEU A 112 -16.72 -16.63 -33.88
N PRO A 113 -15.48 -16.54 -34.40
CA PRO A 113 -14.43 -15.75 -33.82
C PRO A 113 -14.82 -14.27 -33.62
N ASP A 114 -15.45 -13.67 -34.65
CA ASP A 114 -15.87 -12.27 -34.61
C ASP A 114 -16.92 -12.01 -33.52
N ARG A 115 -17.87 -12.93 -33.37
CA ARG A 115 -18.91 -12.82 -32.32
C ARG A 115 -18.32 -13.01 -30.94
N LEU A 116 -17.40 -13.95 -30.74
CA LEU A 116 -16.72 -14.15 -29.47
C LEU A 116 -15.84 -12.95 -29.11
N ALA A 117 -15.13 -12.37 -30.08
CA ALA A 117 -14.35 -11.16 -29.89
C ALA A 117 -15.25 -9.98 -29.46
N LEU A 118 -16.42 -9.81 -30.09
CA LEU A 118 -17.38 -8.77 -29.72
C LEU A 118 -17.93 -8.98 -28.30
N LEU A 119 -18.27 -10.22 -27.93
CA LEU A 119 -18.74 -10.54 -26.58
C LEU A 119 -17.67 -10.30 -25.53
N SER A 120 -16.43 -10.69 -25.81
CA SER A 120 -15.32 -10.45 -24.89
C SER A 120 -15.04 -8.96 -24.72
N ARG A 121 -15.07 -8.20 -25.82
CA ARG A 121 -14.89 -6.73 -25.77
C ARG A 121 -15.95 -6.07 -24.91
N SER A 122 -17.21 -6.49 -25.03
CA SER A 122 -18.29 -5.97 -24.18
C SER A 122 -18.09 -6.35 -22.70
N ALA A 123 -17.82 -7.63 -22.41
CA ALA A 123 -17.66 -8.12 -21.04
C ALA A 123 -16.45 -7.50 -20.34
N LEU A 124 -15.30 -7.43 -21.03
CA LEU A 124 -14.11 -6.79 -20.52
C LEU A 124 -14.31 -5.27 -20.36
N GLY A 125 -15.01 -4.62 -21.31
CA GLY A 125 -15.33 -3.20 -21.19
C GLY A 125 -16.14 -2.89 -19.95
N ASP A 126 -17.13 -3.71 -19.62
CA ASP A 126 -17.95 -3.57 -18.41
C ASP A 126 -17.15 -3.86 -17.13
N ALA A 127 -16.21 -4.80 -17.17
CA ALA A 127 -15.33 -5.11 -16.04
C ALA A 127 -14.32 -3.99 -15.80
N PHE A 128 -13.64 -3.49 -16.85
CA PHE A 128 -12.66 -2.39 -16.72
C PHE A 128 -13.30 -1.06 -16.31
N ALA A 129 -14.53 -0.78 -16.75
CA ALA A 129 -15.24 0.46 -16.40
C ALA A 129 -15.53 0.60 -14.90
N LYS A 130 -15.57 -0.50 -14.15
CA LYS A 130 -15.84 -0.53 -12.69
C LYS A 130 -14.61 -0.35 -11.83
N VAL A 131 -13.41 -0.56 -12.36
CA VAL A 131 -12.16 -0.63 -11.59
C VAL A 131 -11.25 0.55 -11.87
N THR A 132 -10.38 0.87 -10.89
CA THR A 132 -9.34 1.88 -11.06
C THR A 132 -8.15 1.30 -11.83
N LEU A 133 -7.32 2.18 -12.36
CA LEU A 133 -6.08 1.78 -13.03
C LEU A 133 -5.19 0.86 -12.17
N ALA A 134 -5.05 1.18 -10.88
CA ALA A 134 -4.22 0.39 -9.96
C ALA A 134 -4.77 -1.02 -9.75
N ASP A 135 -6.10 -1.16 -9.64
CA ASP A 135 -6.76 -2.45 -9.53
C ASP A 135 -6.70 -3.23 -10.85
N ALA A 136 -6.86 -2.57 -11.99
CA ALA A 136 -6.76 -3.18 -13.31
C ALA A 136 -5.38 -3.82 -13.56
N LEU A 137 -4.31 -3.16 -13.11
CA LEU A 137 -2.94 -3.71 -13.21
C LEU A 137 -2.64 -4.77 -12.13
N GLY A 138 -3.23 -4.63 -10.95
CA GLY A 138 -2.94 -5.53 -9.82
C GLY A 138 -3.81 -6.78 -9.75
N LYS A 139 -5.03 -6.77 -10.35
CA LYS A 139 -6.04 -7.83 -10.24
C LYS A 139 -6.49 -8.35 -11.60
N GLN A 140 -5.57 -8.49 -12.55
CA GLN A 140 -5.86 -8.90 -13.93
C GLN A 140 -6.66 -10.22 -14.01
N GLN A 141 -6.28 -11.21 -13.19
CA GLN A 141 -6.97 -12.50 -13.19
C GLN A 141 -8.43 -12.39 -12.72
N ALA A 142 -8.70 -11.59 -11.70
CA ALA A 142 -10.07 -11.42 -11.20
C ALA A 142 -10.96 -10.71 -12.23
N LEU A 143 -10.41 -9.77 -12.99
CA LEU A 143 -11.11 -9.11 -14.09
C LEU A 143 -11.41 -10.06 -15.25
N ALA A 144 -10.45 -10.92 -15.60
CA ALA A 144 -10.61 -11.95 -16.61
C ALA A 144 -11.69 -12.96 -16.19
N ASP A 145 -11.72 -13.38 -14.92
CA ASP A 145 -12.75 -14.28 -14.37
C ASP A 145 -14.13 -13.63 -14.38
N GLU A 146 -14.26 -12.35 -13.99
CA GLU A 146 -15.53 -11.60 -14.06
C GLU A 146 -16.03 -11.49 -15.52
N ALA A 147 -15.13 -11.17 -16.45
CA ALA A 147 -15.47 -11.10 -17.87
C ALA A 147 -15.88 -12.46 -18.43
N ARG A 148 -15.19 -13.56 -18.05
CA ARG A 148 -15.56 -14.93 -18.43
C ARG A 148 -16.97 -15.26 -17.96
N ASP A 149 -17.28 -14.98 -16.70
CA ASP A 149 -18.58 -15.28 -16.12
C ASP A 149 -19.69 -14.44 -16.78
N ALA A 150 -19.42 -13.18 -17.09
CA ALA A 150 -20.36 -12.30 -17.78
C ALA A 150 -20.66 -12.77 -19.22
N MET A 151 -19.65 -13.25 -19.94
CA MET A 151 -19.86 -13.71 -21.31
C MET A 151 -20.36 -15.15 -21.41
N SER A 152 -20.27 -15.96 -20.34
CA SER A 152 -20.60 -17.39 -20.35
C SER A 152 -22.04 -17.67 -20.79
N ALA A 153 -23.00 -16.88 -20.31
CA ALA A 153 -24.42 -17.02 -20.66
C ALA A 153 -24.68 -16.72 -22.14
N ALA A 154 -24.05 -15.68 -22.68
CA ALA A 154 -24.16 -15.31 -24.10
C ALA A 154 -23.44 -16.33 -24.98
N ALA A 155 -22.26 -16.80 -24.59
CA ALA A 155 -21.53 -17.84 -25.32
C ALA A 155 -22.28 -19.18 -25.35
N ALA A 156 -22.93 -19.56 -24.25
CA ALA A 156 -23.77 -20.76 -24.17
C ALA A 156 -24.95 -20.71 -25.16
N SER A 157 -25.50 -19.53 -25.45
CA SER A 157 -26.54 -19.35 -26.48
C SER A 157 -26.02 -19.61 -27.89
N LEU A 158 -24.71 -19.46 -28.13
CA LEU A 158 -24.01 -19.79 -29.36
C LEU A 158 -23.59 -21.28 -29.44
N GLY A 159 -23.80 -22.04 -28.36
CA GLY A 159 -23.34 -23.43 -28.26
C GLY A 159 -21.86 -23.56 -27.94
N VAL A 160 -21.24 -22.54 -27.34
CA VAL A 160 -19.82 -22.44 -27.02
C VAL A 160 -19.68 -22.30 -25.51
N GLU A 161 -18.74 -23.05 -24.96
CA GLU A 161 -18.29 -22.92 -23.57
C GLU A 161 -16.99 -22.13 -23.53
N VAL A 162 -16.96 -21.04 -22.80
CA VAL A 162 -15.75 -20.27 -22.54
C VAL A 162 -15.04 -20.87 -21.33
N ILE A 163 -13.83 -21.38 -21.53
CA ILE A 163 -13.07 -22.08 -20.51
C ILE A 163 -12.27 -21.07 -19.70
N ASP A 164 -11.58 -20.17 -20.39
CA ASP A 164 -10.65 -19.23 -19.77
C ASP A 164 -10.52 -17.96 -20.63
N ILE A 165 -10.31 -16.83 -19.97
CA ILE A 165 -9.92 -15.58 -20.59
C ILE A 165 -8.61 -15.16 -19.94
N GLN A 166 -7.60 -14.88 -20.74
CA GLN A 166 -6.30 -14.39 -20.29
C GLN A 166 -6.02 -13.03 -20.90
N LEU A 167 -5.54 -12.12 -20.09
CA LEU A 167 -5.07 -10.82 -20.56
C LEU A 167 -3.57 -10.96 -20.86
N ALA A 168 -3.23 -11.18 -22.14
CA ALA A 168 -1.84 -11.42 -22.53
C ALA A 168 -1.00 -10.16 -22.36
N ARG A 169 -1.60 -9.00 -22.56
CA ARG A 169 -0.95 -7.71 -22.46
C ARG A 169 -1.93 -6.66 -21.98
N VAL A 170 -1.48 -5.84 -21.05
CA VAL A 170 -2.19 -4.64 -20.58
C VAL A 170 -1.21 -3.49 -20.62
N ASP A 171 -1.39 -2.57 -21.53
CA ASP A 171 -0.46 -1.48 -21.81
C ASP A 171 -1.16 -0.13 -21.93
N PHE A 172 -0.41 0.94 -21.99
CA PHE A 172 -0.93 2.28 -22.22
C PHE A 172 -0.73 2.70 -23.67
N PRO A 173 -1.66 3.48 -24.25
CA PRO A 173 -1.38 4.15 -25.50
C PRO A 173 -0.09 4.98 -25.40
N ALA A 174 0.80 4.86 -26.38
CA ALA A 174 2.11 5.48 -26.36
C ALA A 174 2.07 6.99 -26.07
N ALA A 175 1.02 7.68 -26.55
CA ALA A 175 0.82 9.11 -26.33
C ALA A 175 0.50 9.47 -24.86
N MET A 176 0.00 8.53 -24.06
CA MET A 176 -0.42 8.78 -22.68
C MET A 176 0.55 8.20 -21.63
N ALA A 177 1.37 7.24 -22.01
CA ALA A 177 2.27 6.51 -21.13
C ALA A 177 3.11 7.46 -20.26
N ASP A 178 3.77 8.44 -20.86
CA ASP A 178 4.61 9.41 -20.16
C ASP A 178 3.85 10.24 -19.11
N SER A 179 2.64 10.65 -19.42
CA SER A 179 1.83 11.47 -18.51
C SER A 179 1.31 10.64 -17.32
N VAL A 180 0.96 9.38 -17.56
CA VAL A 180 0.51 8.44 -16.53
C VAL A 180 1.68 8.10 -15.59
N TYR A 181 2.85 7.76 -16.13
CA TYR A 181 4.04 7.48 -15.32
C TYR A 181 4.46 8.68 -14.47
N LYS A 182 4.45 9.89 -15.01
CA LYS A 182 4.74 11.13 -14.26
C LYS A 182 3.73 11.35 -13.13
N ARG A 183 2.43 11.12 -13.38
CA ARG A 183 1.39 11.23 -12.35
C ARG A 183 1.55 10.18 -11.26
N MET A 184 1.80 8.93 -11.62
CA MET A 184 2.04 7.85 -10.66
C MET A 184 3.30 8.10 -9.82
N SER A 185 4.39 8.55 -10.45
CA SER A 185 5.63 8.92 -9.76
C SER A 185 5.39 10.06 -8.77
N ALA A 186 4.72 11.14 -9.20
CA ALA A 186 4.39 12.28 -8.34
C ALA A 186 3.50 11.87 -7.16
N ALA A 187 2.50 11.03 -7.39
CA ALA A 187 1.63 10.50 -6.32
C ALA A 187 2.42 9.66 -5.29
N ARG A 188 3.35 8.82 -5.75
CA ARG A 188 4.22 8.05 -4.87
C ARG A 188 5.20 8.91 -4.09
N GLU A 189 5.76 9.93 -4.73
CA GLU A 189 6.66 10.88 -4.08
C GLU A 189 5.93 11.71 -3.01
N GLN A 190 4.71 12.15 -3.30
CA GLN A 190 3.87 12.83 -2.34
C GLN A 190 3.53 11.93 -1.14
N ALA A 191 3.13 10.68 -1.37
CA ALA A 191 2.86 9.72 -0.30
C ALA A 191 4.11 9.49 0.57
N ALA A 192 5.27 9.29 -0.04
CA ALA A 192 6.54 9.15 0.68
C ALA A 192 6.94 10.42 1.45
N SER A 193 6.63 11.61 0.92
CA SER A 193 6.85 12.90 1.61
C SER A 193 5.97 13.01 2.85
N VAL A 194 4.69 12.65 2.75
CA VAL A 194 3.76 12.65 3.89
C VAL A 194 4.23 11.69 4.98
N GLU A 195 4.62 10.46 4.63
CA GLU A 195 5.11 9.51 5.63
C GLU A 195 6.43 9.96 6.29
N ARG A 196 7.34 10.56 5.52
CA ARG A 196 8.55 11.17 6.09
C ARG A 196 8.24 12.33 7.04
N ALA A 197 7.29 13.20 6.66
CA ALA A 197 6.87 14.30 7.51
C ALA A 197 6.23 13.81 8.82
N LYS A 198 5.40 12.77 8.78
CA LYS A 198 4.87 12.12 9.99
C LYS A 198 5.98 11.58 10.88
N GLY A 199 6.94 10.83 10.28
CA GLY A 199 8.06 10.29 11.04
C GLY A 199 8.92 11.37 11.70
N VAL A 200 9.14 12.50 11.05
CA VAL A 200 9.83 13.65 11.65
C VAL A 200 9.02 14.24 12.80
N ALA A 201 7.71 14.46 12.61
CA ALA A 201 6.86 14.99 13.66
C ALA A 201 6.79 14.07 14.90
N GLU A 202 6.68 12.76 14.70
CA GLU A 202 6.71 11.77 15.78
C GLU A 202 8.07 11.77 16.51
N ALA A 203 9.17 11.83 15.76
CA ALA A 203 10.51 11.91 16.35
C ALA A 203 10.71 13.20 17.19
N ASP A 204 10.19 14.32 16.71
CA ASP A 204 10.27 15.59 17.44
C ASP A 204 9.38 15.58 18.69
N GLN A 205 8.20 14.94 18.62
CA GLN A 205 7.35 14.72 19.80
C GLN A 205 8.06 13.86 20.85
N ILE A 206 8.65 12.74 20.46
CA ILE A 206 9.41 11.86 21.36
C ILE A 206 10.58 12.62 22.01
N LYS A 207 11.32 13.42 21.23
CA LYS A 207 12.42 14.26 21.78
C LYS A 207 11.92 15.30 22.78
N ALA A 208 10.80 15.97 22.47
CA ALA A 208 10.20 16.96 23.37
C ALA A 208 9.73 16.33 24.68
N ASP A 209 9.09 15.17 24.61
CA ASP A 209 8.64 14.42 25.79
C ASP A 209 9.84 13.94 26.63
N ALA A 210 10.89 13.43 25.98
CA ALA A 210 12.11 13.03 26.67
C ALA A 210 12.83 14.22 27.35
N ALA A 211 12.89 15.37 26.69
CA ALA A 211 13.47 16.60 27.25
C ALA A 211 12.65 17.09 28.46
N THR A 212 11.33 17.02 28.39
CA THR A 212 10.44 17.39 29.50
C THR A 212 10.62 16.45 30.69
N GLN A 213 10.70 15.13 30.44
CA GLN A 213 10.97 14.14 31.49
C GLN A 213 12.35 14.34 32.12
N GLN A 214 13.36 14.62 31.30
CA GLN A 214 14.71 14.93 31.80
C GLN A 214 14.70 16.15 32.72
N GLN A 215 14.03 17.23 32.31
CA GLN A 215 13.92 18.44 33.12
C GLN A 215 13.16 18.19 34.42
N ALA A 216 12.08 17.43 34.39
CA ALA A 216 11.33 17.07 35.61
C ALA A 216 12.18 16.25 36.55
N LEU A 217 12.91 15.26 36.04
CA LEU A 217 13.82 14.43 36.87
C LEU A 217 14.95 15.25 37.50
N LEU A 218 15.55 16.16 36.72
CA LEU A 218 16.61 17.04 37.26
C LEU A 218 16.05 18.01 38.30
N ALA A 219 14.86 18.58 38.09
CA ALA A 219 14.19 19.47 39.05
C ALA A 219 13.86 18.74 40.34
N ASP A 220 13.35 17.52 40.28
CA ASP A 220 13.07 16.69 41.46
C ASP A 220 14.34 16.35 42.22
N ALA A 221 15.40 15.90 41.55
CA ALA A 221 16.69 15.62 42.14
C ALA A 221 17.28 16.86 42.80
N TYR A 222 17.18 18.03 42.18
CA TYR A 222 17.64 19.30 42.76
C TYR A 222 16.82 19.69 44.01
N MET A 223 15.51 19.54 43.98
CA MET A 223 14.64 19.77 45.11
C MET A 223 15.00 18.84 46.28
N GLN A 224 15.20 17.55 46.03
CA GLN A 224 15.60 16.58 47.05
C GLN A 224 16.97 16.94 47.66
N ALA A 225 17.93 17.30 46.79
CA ALA A 225 19.26 17.73 47.25
C ALA A 225 19.20 18.98 48.14
N GLN A 226 18.39 19.98 47.77
CA GLN A 226 18.19 21.19 48.57
C GLN A 226 17.48 20.89 49.91
N THR A 227 16.50 19.98 49.89
CA THR A 227 15.82 19.54 51.12
C THR A 227 16.80 18.88 52.10
N ILE A 228 17.58 17.90 51.59
CA ILE A 228 18.60 17.22 52.42
C ILE A 228 19.62 18.22 52.94
N LYS A 229 20.09 19.15 52.10
CA LYS A 229 21.01 20.20 52.49
C LYS A 229 20.39 21.10 53.56
N GLY A 230 19.13 21.56 53.35
CA GLY A 230 18.41 22.39 54.32
C GLY A 230 18.20 21.69 55.68
N GLU A 231 17.85 20.40 55.65
CA GLU A 231 17.77 19.60 56.88
C GLU A 231 19.13 19.46 57.59
N GLY A 232 20.18 19.23 56.80
CA GLY A 232 21.55 19.17 57.32
C GLY A 232 21.98 20.47 57.94
N ASP A 233 21.78 21.59 57.26
CA ASP A 233 22.10 22.94 57.76
C ASP A 233 21.25 23.28 58.99
N GLY A 234 19.97 22.89 59.01
CA GLY A 234 19.09 23.07 60.14
C GLY A 234 19.53 22.28 61.37
N LYS A 235 19.93 21.01 61.21
CA LYS A 235 20.50 20.18 62.26
C LYS A 235 21.84 20.75 62.80
N ALA A 236 22.69 21.18 61.89
CA ALA A 236 23.99 21.79 62.29
C ALA A 236 23.77 23.08 63.10
N ALA A 237 22.84 23.92 62.64
CA ALA A 237 22.44 25.15 63.34
C ALA A 237 21.86 24.85 64.74
N SER A 238 21.00 23.83 64.86
CA SER A 238 20.41 23.40 66.11
C SER A 238 21.51 22.91 67.08
N ILE A 239 22.43 22.02 66.63
CA ILE A 239 23.55 21.53 67.43
C ILE A 239 24.48 22.67 67.88
N ALA A 240 24.74 23.61 66.95
CA ALA A 240 25.53 24.79 67.27
C ALA A 240 24.84 25.70 68.33
N ALA A 241 23.50 25.94 68.13
CA ALA A 241 22.72 26.72 69.09
C ALA A 241 22.72 26.10 70.53
N ASP A 242 22.51 24.76 70.56
CA ASP A 242 22.52 24.04 71.84
C ASP A 242 23.88 24.06 72.48
N ALA A 243 25.01 23.92 71.76
CA ALA A 243 26.35 23.96 72.26
C ALA A 243 26.74 25.36 72.80
N TYR A 244 26.39 26.38 72.00
CA TYR A 244 26.73 27.76 72.34
C TYR A 244 25.79 28.38 73.40
N GLY A 245 24.57 27.88 73.49
CA GLY A 245 23.60 28.26 74.50
C GLY A 245 24.01 27.87 75.95
N ARG A 246 24.94 26.88 76.10
CA ARG A 246 25.48 26.44 77.40
C ARG A 246 26.36 27.50 78.04
N ASP A 247 27.11 28.27 77.22
CA ASP A 247 27.91 29.37 77.68
C ASP A 247 27.91 30.54 76.72
N PRO A 248 26.92 31.45 76.83
CA PRO A 248 26.77 32.58 75.89
C PRO A 248 27.95 33.56 75.93
N GLN A 249 28.63 33.69 77.06
CA GLN A 249 29.76 34.62 77.20
C GLN A 249 30.98 34.10 76.41
N PHE A 250 31.26 32.81 76.55
CA PHE A 250 32.33 32.16 75.77
C PHE A 250 31.99 32.21 74.25
N TYR A 251 30.73 32.00 73.83
CA TYR A 251 30.33 32.10 72.43
C TYR A 251 30.57 33.49 71.85
N GLN A 252 30.21 34.54 72.59
CA GLN A 252 30.45 35.92 72.15
C GLN A 252 31.96 36.20 72.01
N PHE A 253 32.77 35.74 72.95
CA PHE A 253 34.22 35.83 72.84
C PHE A 253 34.80 35.08 71.65
N TYR A 254 34.38 33.85 71.44
CA TYR A 254 34.81 33.00 70.35
C TYR A 254 34.47 33.59 69.01
N GLN A 255 33.24 34.05 68.82
CA GLN A 255 32.75 34.70 67.57
C GLN A 255 33.50 36.01 67.31
N SER A 256 33.82 36.79 68.33
CA SER A 256 34.58 38.01 68.13
C SER A 256 36.02 37.70 67.71
N MET A 257 36.67 36.66 68.30
CA MET A 257 37.97 36.20 67.83
C MET A 257 37.98 35.69 66.42
N LEU A 258 36.90 34.96 66.01
CA LEU A 258 36.74 34.44 64.65
C LEU A 258 36.49 35.59 63.63
N ALA A 259 35.69 36.58 64.01
CA ALA A 259 35.50 37.76 63.26
C ALA A 259 36.78 38.59 63.06
N TYR A 260 37.57 38.75 64.11
CA TYR A 260 38.86 39.42 63.99
C TYR A 260 39.78 38.69 63.01
N ARG A 261 39.93 37.36 63.17
CA ARG A 261 40.75 36.54 62.25
C ARG A 261 40.32 36.65 60.80
N ASN A 262 38.99 36.72 60.51
CA ASN A 262 38.47 36.74 59.12
C ASN A 262 38.41 38.13 58.51
N THR A 263 38.34 39.17 59.35
CA THR A 263 38.28 40.58 58.91
C THR A 263 39.67 41.14 58.62
N PHE A 264 40.71 40.73 59.41
CA PHE A 264 42.04 41.30 59.25
C PHE A 264 42.93 40.44 58.36
N LYS A 265 43.37 41.03 57.29
CA LYS A 265 44.35 40.43 56.35
C LYS A 265 45.75 41.01 56.69
N PRO A 266 46.82 40.31 56.36
CA PRO A 266 48.17 40.77 56.71
C PRO A 266 48.64 42.13 56.27
N ASN A 267 47.96 42.70 55.24
CA ASN A 267 48.34 43.99 54.63
C ASN A 267 47.24 45.09 54.75
N ASP A 268 46.23 44.85 55.61
CA ASP A 268 45.18 45.88 55.78
C ASP A 268 45.55 46.90 56.77
N VAL A 269 45.39 48.19 56.45
CA VAL A 269 45.53 49.33 57.39
C VAL A 269 44.12 49.68 57.86
N ILE A 270 43.85 49.44 59.13
CA ILE A 270 42.52 49.67 59.69
C ILE A 270 42.56 50.87 60.61
N VAL A 271 41.75 51.85 60.37
CA VAL A 271 41.54 52.97 61.32
C VAL A 271 40.24 52.65 62.08
N VAL A 272 40.46 52.43 63.38
CA VAL A 272 39.38 52.06 64.29
C VAL A 272 39.18 53.04 65.38
N ASP A 273 37.95 53.26 65.80
CA ASP A 273 37.64 53.95 67.03
C ASP A 273 37.88 52.95 68.22
N SER A 274 38.70 53.29 69.11
CA SER A 274 39.01 52.48 70.31
C SER A 274 37.80 52.23 71.24
N SER A 275 36.71 53.00 71.05
CA SER A 275 35.48 52.83 71.83
C SER A 275 34.52 51.85 71.19
N SER A 276 34.74 51.36 69.95
CA SER A 276 33.87 50.46 69.23
C SER A 276 33.61 49.17 69.99
N GLU A 277 32.35 48.78 70.03
CA GLU A 277 31.87 47.53 70.65
C GLU A 277 32.49 46.28 70.01
N PHE A 278 32.87 46.35 68.68
CA PHE A 278 33.58 45.32 67.98
C PHE A 278 34.89 44.91 68.65
N PHE A 279 35.67 45.84 69.28
CA PHE A 279 36.96 45.55 69.89
C PHE A 279 36.89 45.34 71.39
N ARG A 280 35.71 45.13 71.98
CA ARG A 280 35.52 45.01 73.42
C ARG A 280 36.32 43.85 74.04
N PHE A 281 36.41 42.67 73.33
CA PHE A 281 37.20 41.51 73.82
C PHE A 281 38.73 41.66 73.58
N MET A 282 39.12 42.63 72.72
CA MET A 282 40.55 42.99 72.54
C MET A 282 41.04 43.86 73.68
N ARG A 283 40.14 44.57 74.34
CA ARG A 283 40.43 45.46 75.46
C ARG A 283 40.37 44.74 76.80
N SER A 284 39.45 43.84 76.96
CA SER A 284 39.22 43.05 78.18
C SER A 284 38.85 41.61 77.86
N PRO A 285 39.45 40.61 78.47
CA PRO A 285 39.13 39.18 78.28
C PRO A 285 37.65 38.85 78.56
N ASN A 286 37.02 39.58 79.48
CA ASN A 286 35.61 39.37 79.86
C ASN A 286 34.64 40.24 79.04
N GLY A 287 35.14 41.11 78.18
CA GLY A 287 34.32 42.03 77.41
C GLY A 287 33.61 43.10 78.17
N ASP A 288 34.06 43.36 79.40
CA ASP A 288 33.49 44.38 80.29
C ASP A 288 33.82 45.80 79.71
N ALA A 289 32.83 46.60 79.44
CA ALA A 289 33.07 48.00 79.16
C ALA A 289 33.57 48.67 80.43
N SER A 290 34.83 49.11 80.47
CA SER A 290 35.26 49.90 81.57
C SER A 290 34.38 51.10 81.77
N PRO A 291 33.75 51.27 82.92
CA PRO A 291 32.97 52.46 83.19
C PRO A 291 33.94 53.55 83.69
N ASP A 292 34.72 54.08 82.76
CA ASP A 292 35.52 55.24 83.15
C ASP A 292 35.79 56.17 81.99
N ALA A 293 35.03 57.21 82.02
CA ALA A 293 35.39 58.60 81.73
C ALA A 293 34.18 59.46 81.46
N VAL A 294 33.26 59.49 82.43
CA VAL A 294 32.51 60.75 82.53
C VAL A 294 33.29 61.66 83.46
N ALA A 295 34.32 62.33 82.91
CA ALA A 295 34.91 63.45 83.59
C ALA A 295 33.86 64.57 83.68
N ALA A 296 33.53 64.87 84.92
CA ALA A 296 32.65 65.96 85.35
C ALA A 296 33.19 67.33 84.78
N PRO A 297 32.35 68.24 84.32
CA PRO A 297 32.74 69.57 83.94
C PRO A 297 33.11 70.33 85.23
N ARG A 298 34.37 70.74 85.34
CA ARG A 298 34.74 71.76 86.34
C ARG A 298 34.15 73.08 85.87
N LYS A 299 33.34 73.67 86.77
CA LYS A 299 32.96 75.11 86.78
C LYS A 299 34.20 75.93 87.00
N HIS A 300 34.38 76.88 86.12
CA HIS A 300 34.76 78.27 86.44
C HIS A 300 34.23 79.15 85.31
#